data_9e8ca5ac6b01d1a2240c76c602f27ea3
#
_entry.id   9e8ca5ac6b01d1a2240c76c602f27ea3
#
_cell.length_a   1.000
_cell.length_b   1.000
_cell.length_c   1.000
_cell.angle_alpha   90.00
_cell.angle_beta   90.00
_cell.angle_gamma   90.00
#
_symmetry.space_group_name_H-M   'P 1'
#
loop_
_entity.id
_entity.type
_entity.pdbx_description
1 polymer ?
#
loop_
_entity_poly.entity_id
_entity_poly.type
_entity_poly.pdbx_seq_one_letter_code
_entity_poly.pdbx_strand_id
1 'polypeptide(L)'
;MMQVPYTTELFEEDGQIVALCPELNVSSFGDTVEAALQSLQETMTLFLEECQRMGTLDIVLEEAGYRREPSAPHRWLYRQPIQINRLEASVA
;
A
#
# COMPACT_ATOMS: atom_id res chain seq x y z
N MET A 1 -1.78 -0.49 -19.17
CA MET A 1 -1.07 -0.20 -17.93
C MET A 1 -1.95 -0.55 -16.73
N MET A 2 -1.40 -1.22 -15.75
CA MET A 2 -2.13 -1.61 -14.55
C MET A 2 -2.11 -0.46 -13.54
N GLN A 3 -3.25 -0.17 -12.91
CA GLN A 3 -3.33 0.87 -11.89
C GLN A 3 -3.77 0.26 -10.56
N VAL A 4 -2.97 0.50 -9.53
CA VAL A 4 -3.20 -0.03 -8.19
C VAL A 4 -3.21 1.15 -7.22
N PRO A 5 -4.38 1.53 -6.68
CA PRO A 5 -4.42 2.63 -5.70
C PRO A 5 -3.88 2.16 -4.36
N TYR A 6 -3.25 3.09 -3.64
CA TYR A 6 -2.83 2.81 -2.27
C TYR A 6 -2.79 4.11 -1.48
N THR A 7 -2.83 3.98 -0.18
CA THR A 7 -2.72 5.12 0.73
C THR A 7 -1.33 5.12 1.37
N THR A 8 -0.97 6.23 1.97
CA THR A 8 0.30 6.36 2.67
C THR A 8 0.07 6.86 4.08
N GLU A 9 0.84 6.30 5.01
CA GLU A 9 0.93 6.79 6.38
C GLU A 9 2.36 7.23 6.61
N LEU A 10 2.52 8.39 7.24
CA LEU A 10 3.84 8.96 7.47
C LEU A 10 4.14 8.98 8.96
N PHE A 11 5.33 8.55 9.32
CA PHE A 11 5.78 8.50 10.69
C PHE A 11 7.19 9.12 10.79
N GLU A 12 7.49 9.71 11.92
CA GLU A 12 8.84 10.16 12.21
C GLU A 12 9.51 9.13 13.11
N GLU A 13 10.68 8.65 12.69
CA GLU A 13 11.45 7.67 13.43
C GLU A 13 12.93 8.05 13.38
N ASP A 14 13.52 8.31 14.54
CA ASP A 14 14.96 8.59 14.68
C ASP A 14 15.46 9.67 13.71
N GLY A 15 14.65 10.72 13.55
CA GLY A 15 15.04 11.86 12.70
C GLY A 15 14.78 11.65 11.22
N GLN A 16 14.20 10.52 10.83
CA GLN A 16 13.82 10.24 9.45
C GLN A 16 12.31 10.15 9.32
N ILE A 17 11.82 10.34 8.10
CA ILE A 17 10.40 10.15 7.79
C ILE A 17 10.24 8.78 7.14
N VAL A 18 9.34 7.99 7.69
CA VAL A 18 8.96 6.69 7.13
C VAL A 18 7.61 6.83 6.44
N ALA A 19 7.52 6.38 5.20
CA ALA A 19 6.27 6.31 4.47
C ALA A 19 5.85 4.85 4.36
N LEU A 20 4.62 4.56 4.76
CA LEU A 20 4.08 3.20 4.78
C LEU A 20 2.85 3.12 3.88
N CYS A 21 2.80 2.07 3.06
CA CYS A 21 1.60 1.64 2.36
C CYS A 21 0.95 0.55 3.22
N PRO A 22 -0.13 0.85 3.96
CA PRO A 22 -0.71 -0.16 4.86
C PRO A 22 -1.39 -1.30 4.12
N GLU A 23 -1.92 -1.06 2.93
CA GLU A 23 -2.62 -2.10 2.16
C GLU A 23 -1.70 -3.29 1.83
N LEU A 24 -0.45 -3.01 1.48
CA LEU A 24 0.50 -4.04 1.08
C LEU A 24 1.66 -4.18 2.06
N ASN A 25 1.66 -3.40 3.13
CA ASN A 25 2.70 -3.40 4.15
C ASN A 25 4.10 -3.19 3.56
N VAL A 26 4.18 -2.24 2.63
CA VAL A 26 5.45 -1.83 2.01
C VAL A 26 5.80 -0.45 2.56
N SER A 27 7.04 -0.26 2.93
CA SER A 27 7.49 1.02 3.47
C SER A 27 8.81 1.46 2.85
N SER A 28 9.07 2.75 2.94
CA SER A 28 10.34 3.35 2.57
C SER A 28 10.56 4.59 3.45
N PHE A 29 11.68 5.26 3.28
CA PHE A 29 12.02 6.36 4.16
C PHE A 29 12.79 7.44 3.41
N GLY A 30 12.88 8.61 4.04
CA GLY A 30 13.64 9.74 3.52
C GLY A 30 13.86 10.79 4.60
N ASP A 31 14.64 11.78 4.29
CA ASP A 31 14.93 12.87 5.23
C ASP A 31 13.80 13.90 5.31
N THR A 32 12.94 13.92 4.28
CA THR A 32 11.77 14.81 4.22
C THR A 32 10.55 14.00 3.84
N VAL A 33 9.36 14.60 4.03
CA VAL A 33 8.10 13.98 3.61
C VAL A 33 8.13 13.69 2.11
N GLU A 34 8.56 14.66 1.30
CA GLU A 34 8.61 14.49 -0.15
C GLU A 34 9.56 13.37 -0.56
N ALA A 35 10.73 13.30 0.07
CA ALA A 35 11.71 12.25 -0.22
C ALA A 35 11.18 10.87 0.16
N ALA A 36 10.50 10.76 1.31
CA ALA A 36 9.92 9.50 1.76
C ALA A 36 8.81 9.04 0.82
N LEU A 37 7.94 9.96 0.39
CA LEU A 37 6.85 9.63 -0.53
C LEU A 37 7.37 9.19 -1.89
N GLN A 38 8.39 9.90 -2.41
CA GLN A 38 8.99 9.51 -3.68
C GLN A 38 9.66 8.14 -3.58
N SER A 39 10.37 7.90 -2.49
CA SER A 39 11.03 6.62 -2.25
C SER A 39 10.01 5.48 -2.17
N LEU A 40 8.87 5.71 -1.49
CA LEU A 40 7.80 4.73 -1.43
C LEU A 40 7.21 4.45 -2.81
N GLN A 41 6.97 5.49 -3.60
CA GLN A 41 6.43 5.33 -4.94
C GLN A 41 7.33 4.46 -5.81
N GLU A 42 8.63 4.69 -5.75
CA GLU A 42 9.61 3.88 -6.49
C GLU A 42 9.60 2.44 -6.01
N THR A 43 9.58 2.26 -4.69
CA THR A 43 9.55 0.92 -4.08
C THR A 43 8.28 0.17 -4.46
N MET A 44 7.12 0.85 -4.42
CA MET A 44 5.85 0.25 -4.80
C MET A 44 5.84 -0.18 -6.27
N THR A 45 6.35 0.68 -7.15
CA THR A 45 6.43 0.36 -8.57
C THR A 45 7.28 -0.88 -8.80
N LEU A 46 8.46 -0.93 -8.19
CA LEU A 46 9.35 -2.07 -8.33
C LEU A 46 8.73 -3.35 -7.75
N PHE A 47 8.08 -3.24 -6.61
CA PHE A 47 7.41 -4.38 -5.97
C PHE A 47 6.33 -4.97 -6.88
N LEU A 48 5.45 -4.11 -7.40
CA LEU A 48 4.35 -4.57 -8.24
C LEU A 48 4.84 -5.09 -9.59
N GLU A 49 5.85 -4.45 -10.18
CA GLU A 49 6.47 -4.94 -11.41
C GLU A 49 7.08 -6.33 -11.20
N GLU A 50 7.73 -6.54 -10.07
CA GLU A 50 8.32 -7.84 -9.77
C GLU A 50 7.25 -8.91 -9.59
N CYS A 51 6.14 -8.58 -8.90
CA CYS A 51 5.01 -9.50 -8.78
C CYS A 51 4.44 -9.86 -10.14
N GLN A 52 4.32 -8.86 -11.02
CA GLN A 52 3.82 -9.09 -12.37
C GLN A 52 4.75 -10.02 -13.16
N ARG A 53 6.04 -9.76 -13.07
CA ARG A 53 7.06 -10.58 -13.75
C ARG A 53 7.02 -12.03 -13.26
N MET A 54 6.77 -12.23 -11.96
CA MET A 54 6.69 -13.56 -11.37
C MET A 54 5.34 -14.23 -11.57
N GLY A 55 4.36 -13.53 -12.10
CA GLY A 55 3.01 -14.07 -12.28
C GLY A 55 2.21 -14.15 -11.00
N THR A 56 2.59 -13.41 -9.95
CA THR A 56 1.93 -13.46 -8.64
C THR A 56 1.11 -12.21 -8.33
N LEU A 57 1.04 -11.25 -9.24
CA LEU A 57 0.41 -9.97 -8.98
C LEU A 57 -1.04 -10.10 -8.52
N ASP A 58 -1.84 -10.88 -9.24
CA ASP A 58 -3.25 -11.04 -8.92
C ASP A 58 -3.45 -11.65 -7.54
N ILE A 59 -2.68 -12.68 -7.22
CA ILE A 59 -2.78 -13.35 -5.91
C ILE A 59 -2.37 -12.40 -4.79
N VAL A 60 -1.28 -11.68 -4.97
CA VAL A 60 -0.79 -10.74 -3.95
C VAL A 60 -1.83 -9.65 -3.70
N LEU A 61 -2.39 -9.08 -4.76
CA LEU A 61 -3.37 -8.01 -4.62
C LEU A 61 -4.69 -8.52 -4.01
N GLU A 62 -5.17 -9.67 -4.46
CA GLU A 62 -6.42 -10.24 -3.92
C GLU A 62 -6.28 -10.59 -2.44
N GLU A 63 -5.16 -11.16 -2.03
CA GLU A 63 -4.92 -11.48 -0.62
C GLU A 63 -4.85 -10.22 0.24
N ALA A 64 -4.38 -9.11 -0.33
CA ALA A 64 -4.31 -7.84 0.38
C ALA A 64 -5.67 -7.13 0.48
N GLY A 65 -6.67 -7.56 -0.25
CA GLY A 65 -8.01 -6.97 -0.21
C GLY A 65 -8.39 -6.16 -1.43
N TYR A 66 -7.61 -6.27 -2.51
CA TYR A 66 -7.94 -5.62 -3.77
C TYR A 66 -8.83 -6.52 -4.63
N ARG A 67 -9.54 -5.88 -5.56
CA ARG A 67 -10.29 -6.59 -6.59
C ARG A 67 -10.23 -5.79 -7.88
N ARG A 68 -10.43 -6.44 -9.01
CA ARG A 68 -10.44 -5.75 -10.29
C ARG A 68 -11.73 -4.96 -10.45
N GLU A 69 -11.63 -3.80 -11.11
CA GLU A 69 -12.80 -3.02 -11.48
C GLU A 69 -13.50 -3.74 -12.64
N PRO A 70 -14.77 -4.15 -12.51
CA PRO A 70 -15.44 -4.92 -13.57
C PRO A 70 -15.53 -4.20 -14.91
N SER A 71 -15.70 -2.87 -14.90
CA SER A 71 -15.81 -2.08 -16.12
C SER A 71 -14.47 -1.60 -16.67
N ALA A 72 -13.38 -1.80 -15.93
CA ALA A 72 -12.04 -1.37 -16.32
C ALA A 72 -11.01 -2.36 -15.74
N PRO A 73 -10.80 -3.52 -16.40
CA PRO A 73 -9.97 -4.61 -15.81
C PRO A 73 -8.51 -4.25 -15.56
N HIS A 74 -8.00 -3.16 -16.14
CA HIS A 74 -6.65 -2.67 -15.88
C HIS A 74 -6.55 -1.90 -14.57
N ARG A 75 -7.69 -1.64 -13.91
CA ARG A 75 -7.76 -0.89 -12.66
C ARG A 75 -8.15 -1.82 -11.51
N TRP A 76 -7.40 -1.73 -10.44
CA TRP A 76 -7.71 -2.40 -9.20
C TRP A 76 -8.41 -1.44 -8.25
N LEU A 77 -9.26 -1.98 -7.38
CA LEU A 77 -9.94 -1.22 -6.34
C LEU A 77 -9.58 -1.84 -5.00
N TYR A 78 -9.38 -1.01 -3.99
CA TYR A 78 -9.19 -1.51 -2.65
C TYR A 78 -10.55 -1.57 -1.94
N ARG A 79 -10.73 -2.60 -1.10
CA ARG A 79 -11.97 -2.75 -0.33
C ARG A 79 -12.20 -1.52 0.55
N GLN A 80 -13.47 -1.10 0.64
CA GLN A 80 -13.88 0.04 1.47
C GLN A 80 -14.66 -0.49 2.66
N PRO A 81 -14.22 -0.23 3.91
CA PRO A 81 -15.02 -0.61 5.06
C PRO A 81 -16.30 0.23 5.12
N ILE A 82 -17.39 -0.37 5.58
CA ILE A 82 -18.63 0.37 5.80
C ILE A 82 -18.56 1.21 7.08
N GLN A 83 -17.65 0.86 7.98
CA GLN A 83 -17.48 1.57 9.24
C GLN A 83 -16.15 1.21 9.86
N ILE A 84 -15.51 2.20 10.48
CA ILE A 84 -14.25 2.01 11.20
C ILE A 84 -14.49 2.42 12.65
N ASN A 85 -14.17 1.54 13.59
CA ASN A 85 -14.31 1.81 15.01
C ASN A 85 -12.96 1.69 15.70
N ARG A 86 -12.74 2.55 16.67
CA ARG A 86 -11.55 2.46 17.53
C ARG A 86 -12.01 1.96 18.90
N LEU A 87 -11.54 0.80 19.28
CA LEU A 87 -11.90 0.15 20.53
C LEU A 87 -10.65 -0.11 21.34
N GLU A 88 -10.83 -0.32 22.67
CA GLU A 88 -9.73 -0.68 23.54
C GLU A 88 -10.08 -1.98 24.24
N ALA A 89 -9.09 -2.86 24.37
CA ALA A 89 -9.21 -4.06 25.18
C ALA A 89 -8.46 -3.84 26.48
N SER A 90 -9.05 -4.31 27.58
CA SER A 90 -8.37 -4.28 28.89
C SER A 90 -7.69 -5.61 29.13
N VAL A 91 -6.43 -5.54 29.51
CA VAL A 91 -5.61 -6.73 29.79
C VAL A 91 -5.14 -6.64 31.23
N ALA A 92 -5.39 -7.71 31.99
CA ALA A 92 -4.99 -7.77 33.39
C ALA A 92 -3.49 -8.07 33.53
#